data_06a7f8e4c10bf90c304f7d5b8f02e0b4
#
_entry.id   06a7f8e4c10bf90c304f7d5b8f02e0b4
#
_cell.length_a   1.000
_cell.length_b   1.000
_cell.length_c   1.000
_cell.angle_alpha   90.00
_cell.angle_beta   90.00
_cell.angle_gamma   90.00
#
_symmetry.space_group_name_H-M   'P 1'
#
loop_
_entity.id
_entity.type
_entity.pdbx_description
1 polymer ?
#
loop_
_entity_poly.entity_id
_entity_poly.type
_entity_poly.pdbx_seq_one_letter_code
_entity_poly.pdbx_strand_id
1 'polypeptide(L)'
;MKTQEIMARLQAKYPLEKEYLQAVQEVLESIEDVYNQHPEFEKAKIVERLVEPDRIFTFRVTWIDDKGEVQTNTGYRVQFNSALGPYKGGLRFHKAVTPSMLKFLGFEQTFKNALTTLPMGGAKGGSDFDPVGKSDAEIMRFCQAFMLELWNCIGPDQDVPAGDVGVGGREIGFLNGMYTKLARQYNTGVLTGKGLTFGGSILRPEATGFGALYFTQHLLHKAGKDIVGKKVALSGFGNVAWGAAIKATELGAKVVAISGPDGVCHIPGGITPEMIDYMLVMRASNRNMVKDMSDKFPEKAQFTAGKKAWSIPVDIALPCAFQNELSEDDAKELVANGCWCCCEVSNMGCQPAAIHYFQTHGILFAPGKAVNAGGVATSGLEMSQNAEHISWDAKEVDEKLHFIMKSIHEQCVKYGTQPDGTVDYVKGANIAGFMKVANAMLQQGII
;
A
#
# COMPACT_ATOMS: atom_id res chain seq x y z
N MET A 1 -15.37 24.25 6.73
CA MET A 1 -15.74 23.31 5.65
C MET A 1 -17.13 22.78 5.94
N LYS A 2 -17.92 22.54 4.92
CA LYS A 2 -19.23 21.91 5.06
C LYS A 2 -19.19 20.51 4.43
N THR A 3 -18.61 19.58 5.14
CA THR A 3 -18.43 18.20 4.65
C THR A 3 -19.69 17.61 4.07
N GLN A 4 -20.85 17.80 4.72
CA GLN A 4 -22.13 17.29 4.22
C GLN A 4 -22.54 17.87 2.87
N GLU A 5 -22.31 19.17 2.63
CA GLU A 5 -22.65 19.82 1.34
C GLU A 5 -21.76 19.30 0.21
N ILE A 6 -20.46 19.12 0.49
CA ILE A 6 -19.49 18.56 -0.48
C ILE A 6 -19.88 17.13 -0.80
N MET A 7 -20.16 16.31 0.21
CA MET A 7 -20.57 14.91 0.03
C MET A 7 -21.89 14.78 -0.74
N ALA A 8 -22.90 15.61 -0.43
CA ALA A 8 -24.16 15.62 -1.17
C ALA A 8 -23.96 15.91 -2.66
N ARG A 9 -23.07 16.88 -2.98
CA ARG A 9 -22.71 17.20 -4.38
C ARG A 9 -21.99 16.03 -5.07
N LEU A 10 -21.04 15.38 -4.38
CA LEU A 10 -20.31 14.24 -4.94
C LEU A 10 -21.22 13.04 -5.12
N GLN A 11 -22.09 12.74 -4.17
CA GLN A 11 -23.08 11.66 -4.28
C GLN A 11 -24.04 11.87 -5.46
N ALA A 12 -24.47 13.11 -5.69
CA ALA A 12 -25.30 13.45 -6.85
C ALA A 12 -24.54 13.28 -8.19
N LYS A 13 -23.25 13.60 -8.20
CA LYS A 13 -22.38 13.48 -9.39
C LYS A 13 -21.93 12.04 -9.67
N TYR A 14 -21.68 11.25 -8.64
CA TYR A 14 -21.08 9.91 -8.71
C TYR A 14 -21.87 8.86 -7.91
N PRO A 15 -23.18 8.67 -8.19
CA PRO A 15 -24.07 7.86 -7.34
C PRO A 15 -23.68 6.37 -7.26
N LEU A 16 -22.90 5.87 -8.22
CA LEU A 16 -22.47 4.47 -8.29
C LEU A 16 -21.04 4.22 -7.77
N GLU A 17 -20.31 5.28 -7.39
CA GLU A 17 -18.91 5.18 -6.98
C GLU A 17 -18.77 5.09 -5.45
N LYS A 18 -19.35 4.04 -4.87
CA LYS A 18 -19.49 3.89 -3.41
C LYS A 18 -18.16 3.89 -2.66
N GLU A 19 -17.17 3.15 -3.15
CA GLU A 19 -15.84 3.05 -2.53
C GLU A 19 -15.12 4.40 -2.55
N TYR A 20 -15.23 5.13 -3.65
CA TYR A 20 -14.67 6.46 -3.78
C TYR A 20 -15.33 7.46 -2.82
N LEU A 21 -16.66 7.48 -2.77
CA LEU A 21 -17.42 8.36 -1.88
C LEU A 21 -17.10 8.09 -0.40
N GLN A 22 -16.99 6.82 -0.01
CA GLN A 22 -16.62 6.43 1.35
C GLN A 22 -15.23 6.97 1.72
N ALA A 23 -14.22 6.77 0.87
CA ALA A 23 -12.85 7.22 1.13
C ALA A 23 -12.78 8.76 1.24
N VAL A 24 -13.50 9.48 0.37
CA VAL A 24 -13.57 10.94 0.46
C VAL A 24 -14.21 11.37 1.77
N GLN A 25 -15.31 10.77 2.17
CA GLN A 25 -15.99 11.10 3.43
C GLN A 25 -15.08 10.92 4.63
N GLU A 26 -14.39 9.77 4.76
CA GLU A 26 -13.48 9.48 5.87
C GLU A 26 -12.35 10.52 5.99
N VAL A 27 -11.79 10.93 4.86
CA VAL A 27 -10.75 11.96 4.85
C VAL A 27 -11.31 13.33 5.23
N LEU A 28 -12.44 13.74 4.65
CA LEU A 28 -13.05 15.04 4.92
C LEU A 28 -13.46 15.19 6.38
N GLU A 29 -14.02 14.15 7.00
CA GLU A 29 -14.35 14.12 8.42
C GLU A 29 -13.10 14.28 9.30
N SER A 30 -11.99 13.65 8.92
CA SER A 30 -10.72 13.73 9.66
C SER A 30 -10.07 15.11 9.60
N ILE A 31 -10.23 15.86 8.50
CA ILE A 31 -9.53 17.12 8.26
C ILE A 31 -10.38 18.36 8.57
N GLU A 32 -11.68 18.23 8.84
CA GLU A 32 -12.62 19.36 8.94
C GLU A 32 -12.18 20.42 9.94
N ASP A 33 -11.75 20.01 11.13
CA ASP A 33 -11.30 20.93 12.18
C ASP A 33 -10.09 21.76 11.74
N VAL A 34 -9.10 21.10 11.13
CA VAL A 34 -7.87 21.77 10.67
C VAL A 34 -8.16 22.66 9.45
N TYR A 35 -8.98 22.20 8.52
CA TYR A 35 -9.39 22.99 7.37
C TYR A 35 -10.06 24.30 7.78
N ASN A 36 -10.94 24.26 8.80
CA ASN A 36 -11.64 25.44 9.31
C ASN A 36 -10.75 26.49 9.96
N GLN A 37 -9.51 26.11 10.35
CA GLN A 37 -8.49 27.03 10.85
C GLN A 37 -7.74 27.76 9.72
N HIS A 38 -7.97 27.39 8.45
CA HIS A 38 -7.28 27.88 7.26
C HIS A 38 -8.27 28.50 6.25
N PRO A 39 -8.77 29.76 6.46
CA PRO A 39 -9.73 30.39 5.56
C PRO A 39 -9.20 30.57 4.13
N GLU A 40 -7.87 30.59 3.94
CA GLU A 40 -7.22 30.58 2.63
C GLU A 40 -7.51 29.32 1.82
N PHE A 41 -7.70 28.17 2.45
CA PHE A 41 -8.06 26.92 1.77
C PHE A 41 -9.49 26.99 1.21
N GLU A 42 -10.44 27.55 1.97
CA GLU A 42 -11.82 27.78 1.51
C GLU A 42 -11.86 28.74 0.31
N LYS A 43 -11.11 29.84 0.40
CA LYS A 43 -11.01 30.83 -0.69
C LYS A 43 -10.44 30.23 -1.97
N ALA A 44 -9.46 29.34 -1.85
CA ALA A 44 -8.84 28.66 -2.99
C ALA A 44 -9.57 27.39 -3.43
N LYS A 45 -10.69 27.04 -2.79
CA LYS A 45 -11.48 25.84 -3.10
C LYS A 45 -10.65 24.54 -3.09
N ILE A 46 -9.74 24.45 -2.10
CA ILE A 46 -8.77 23.34 -2.04
C ILE A 46 -9.47 21.98 -2.02
N VAL A 47 -10.49 21.80 -1.18
CA VAL A 47 -11.17 20.50 -1.06
C VAL A 47 -11.95 20.16 -2.32
N GLU A 48 -12.68 21.13 -2.91
CA GLU A 48 -13.43 20.90 -4.13
C GLU A 48 -12.55 20.51 -5.32
N ARG A 49 -11.30 20.99 -5.35
CA ARG A 49 -10.29 20.62 -6.35
C ARG A 49 -9.64 19.29 -6.01
N LEU A 50 -9.39 19.03 -4.71
CA LEU A 50 -8.72 17.82 -4.25
C LEU A 50 -9.56 16.55 -4.40
N VAL A 51 -10.90 16.68 -4.34
CA VAL A 51 -11.80 15.53 -4.51
C VAL A 51 -12.16 15.24 -5.98
N GLU A 52 -11.53 15.90 -6.91
CA GLU A 52 -11.67 15.59 -8.35
C GLU A 52 -10.30 15.23 -8.90
N PRO A 53 -10.17 14.12 -9.63
CA PRO A 53 -8.91 13.79 -10.28
C PRO A 53 -8.58 14.78 -11.39
N ASP A 54 -7.29 15.07 -11.59
CA ASP A 54 -6.85 15.96 -12.67
C ASP A 54 -7.21 15.38 -14.05
N ARG A 55 -7.08 14.06 -14.24
CA ARG A 55 -7.40 13.35 -15.51
C ARG A 55 -7.74 11.90 -15.28
N ILE A 56 -8.63 11.38 -16.13
CA ILE A 56 -8.92 9.95 -16.23
C ILE A 56 -8.79 9.55 -17.69
N PHE A 57 -7.90 8.61 -17.98
CA PHE A 57 -7.78 7.97 -19.28
C PHE A 57 -8.50 6.63 -19.23
N THR A 58 -9.36 6.41 -20.23
CA THR A 58 -10.04 5.12 -20.45
C THR A 58 -9.79 4.72 -21.89
N PHE A 59 -9.30 3.51 -22.09
CA PHE A 59 -8.92 3.02 -23.41
C PHE A 59 -9.21 1.53 -23.57
N ARG A 60 -9.43 1.11 -24.81
CA ARG A 60 -9.61 -0.30 -25.18
C ARG A 60 -8.24 -0.95 -25.39
N VAL A 61 -8.05 -2.13 -24.78
CA VAL A 61 -6.87 -2.96 -24.99
C VAL A 61 -7.29 -4.19 -25.79
N THR A 62 -6.77 -4.34 -27.01
CA THR A 62 -7.05 -5.48 -27.89
C THR A 62 -5.80 -6.33 -28.02
N TRP A 63 -5.92 -7.63 -27.78
CA TRP A 63 -4.81 -8.58 -27.81
C TRP A 63 -5.26 -9.96 -28.30
N ILE A 64 -4.31 -10.86 -28.58
CA ILE A 64 -4.58 -12.22 -29.10
C ILE A 64 -4.14 -13.24 -28.05
N ASP A 65 -5.02 -14.18 -27.71
CA ASP A 65 -4.73 -15.27 -26.78
C ASP A 65 -3.91 -16.41 -27.44
N ASP A 66 -3.60 -17.45 -26.68
CA ASP A 66 -2.81 -18.58 -27.17
C ASP A 66 -3.56 -19.45 -28.20
N LYS A 67 -4.88 -19.29 -28.31
CA LYS A 67 -5.70 -19.97 -29.32
C LYS A 67 -5.78 -19.19 -30.63
N GLY A 68 -5.22 -17.96 -30.65
CA GLY A 68 -5.32 -17.06 -31.81
C GLY A 68 -6.61 -16.25 -31.84
N GLU A 69 -7.39 -16.26 -30.77
CA GLU A 69 -8.64 -15.51 -30.67
C GLU A 69 -8.40 -14.07 -30.17
N VAL A 70 -9.16 -13.13 -30.75
CA VAL A 70 -9.08 -11.72 -30.38
C VAL A 70 -9.81 -11.49 -29.04
N GLN A 71 -9.10 -10.93 -28.09
CA GLN A 71 -9.58 -10.54 -26.79
C GLN A 71 -9.62 -9.02 -26.64
N THR A 72 -10.57 -8.51 -25.84
CA THR A 72 -10.70 -7.07 -25.55
C THR A 72 -10.87 -6.86 -24.05
N ASN A 73 -10.12 -5.91 -23.52
CA ASN A 73 -10.24 -5.44 -22.14
C ASN A 73 -10.31 -3.91 -22.11
N THR A 74 -10.69 -3.35 -20.99
CA THR A 74 -10.65 -1.91 -20.76
C THR A 74 -9.47 -1.56 -19.86
N GLY A 75 -8.65 -0.62 -20.31
CA GLY A 75 -7.55 -0.06 -19.55
C GLY A 75 -7.89 1.32 -18.99
N TYR A 76 -7.31 1.67 -17.85
CA TYR A 76 -7.53 2.92 -17.15
C TYR A 76 -6.24 3.48 -16.58
N ARG A 77 -6.13 4.83 -16.57
CA ARG A 77 -5.17 5.56 -15.74
C ARG A 77 -5.85 6.78 -15.13
N VAL A 78 -5.90 6.84 -13.82
CA VAL A 78 -6.37 7.99 -13.02
C VAL A 78 -5.15 8.75 -12.55
N GLN A 79 -4.89 9.91 -13.14
CA GLN A 79 -3.95 10.92 -12.68
C GLN A 79 -4.70 11.81 -11.69
N PHE A 80 -4.49 11.56 -10.38
CA PHE A 80 -5.37 12.13 -9.38
C PHE A 80 -4.95 13.53 -8.96
N ASN A 81 -3.70 13.71 -8.53
CA ASN A 81 -3.17 15.01 -8.10
C ASN A 81 -1.65 15.04 -8.25
N SER A 82 -1.11 16.09 -8.84
CA SER A 82 0.32 16.29 -9.09
C SER A 82 0.96 17.44 -8.32
N ALA A 83 0.27 18.00 -7.32
CA ALA A 83 0.79 19.15 -6.60
C ALA A 83 2.14 18.93 -5.89
N LEU A 84 2.47 17.68 -5.56
CA LEU A 84 3.73 17.32 -4.89
C LEU A 84 4.80 16.76 -5.84
N GLY A 85 4.49 16.51 -7.09
CA GLY A 85 5.40 15.92 -8.07
C GLY A 85 4.69 15.05 -9.10
N PRO A 86 5.43 14.26 -9.87
CA PRO A 86 4.85 13.37 -10.88
C PRO A 86 3.75 12.49 -10.29
N TYR A 87 2.70 12.23 -11.08
CA TYR A 87 1.69 11.26 -10.68
C TYR A 87 2.34 9.91 -10.38
N LYS A 88 2.01 9.30 -9.24
CA LYS A 88 2.64 8.05 -8.81
C LYS A 88 1.64 7.08 -8.23
N GLY A 89 1.60 5.86 -8.76
CA GLY A 89 0.75 4.80 -8.23
C GLY A 89 0.71 3.57 -9.12
N GLY A 90 0.35 2.41 -8.52
CA GLY A 90 0.40 1.10 -9.16
C GLY A 90 -0.63 0.89 -10.27
N LEU A 91 -0.35 -0.10 -11.10
CA LEU A 91 -1.29 -0.70 -12.06
C LEU A 91 -1.85 -1.99 -11.45
N ARG A 92 -3.16 -2.17 -11.49
CA ARG A 92 -3.85 -3.38 -11.04
C ARG A 92 -4.46 -4.13 -12.23
N PHE A 93 -4.12 -5.42 -12.39
CA PHE A 93 -4.76 -6.29 -13.37
C PHE A 93 -5.62 -7.31 -12.62
N HIS A 94 -6.92 -7.10 -12.66
CA HIS A 94 -7.89 -7.98 -12.00
C HIS A 94 -9.29 -7.75 -12.55
N LYS A 95 -10.07 -8.79 -12.72
CA LYS A 95 -11.45 -8.75 -13.26
C LYS A 95 -12.41 -7.80 -12.54
N ALA A 96 -12.12 -7.44 -11.28
CA ALA A 96 -12.95 -6.53 -10.49
C ALA A 96 -12.53 -5.06 -10.63
N VAL A 97 -11.56 -4.72 -11.48
CA VAL A 97 -11.11 -3.33 -11.67
C VAL A 97 -12.23 -2.51 -12.31
N THR A 98 -12.56 -1.39 -11.66
CA THR A 98 -13.53 -0.40 -12.12
C THR A 98 -12.98 1.02 -12.00
N PRO A 99 -13.53 2.00 -12.73
CA PRO A 99 -13.15 3.42 -12.56
C PRO A 99 -13.31 3.92 -11.13
N SER A 100 -14.40 3.54 -10.43
CA SER A 100 -14.64 3.89 -9.03
C SER A 100 -13.53 3.41 -8.10
N MET A 101 -13.13 2.12 -8.23
CA MET A 101 -12.03 1.55 -7.48
C MET A 101 -10.72 2.29 -7.74
N LEU A 102 -10.42 2.65 -8.98
CA LEU A 102 -9.17 3.33 -9.32
C LEU A 102 -9.18 4.80 -8.88
N LYS A 103 -10.33 5.49 -8.89
CA LYS A 103 -10.47 6.82 -8.28
C LYS A 103 -10.23 6.77 -6.78
N PHE A 104 -10.87 5.86 -6.08
CA PHE A 104 -10.65 5.61 -4.65
C PHE A 104 -9.15 5.42 -4.36
N LEU A 105 -8.52 4.47 -5.04
CA LEU A 105 -7.13 4.15 -4.81
C LEU A 105 -6.18 5.30 -5.20
N GLY A 106 -6.51 6.09 -6.23
CA GLY A 106 -5.74 7.27 -6.63
C GLY A 106 -5.83 8.41 -5.61
N PHE A 107 -7.02 8.63 -5.06
CA PHE A 107 -7.26 9.58 -3.98
C PHE A 107 -6.42 9.22 -2.73
N GLU A 108 -6.55 7.99 -2.22
CA GLU A 108 -5.78 7.48 -1.10
C GLU A 108 -4.27 7.54 -1.35
N GLN A 109 -3.85 7.24 -2.58
CA GLN A 109 -2.44 7.26 -2.96
C GLN A 109 -1.83 8.67 -2.87
N THR A 110 -2.64 9.72 -3.14
CA THR A 110 -2.20 11.11 -3.01
C THR A 110 -1.72 11.42 -1.58
N PHE A 111 -2.50 11.04 -0.58
CA PHE A 111 -2.14 11.27 0.84
C PHE A 111 -1.01 10.37 1.30
N LYS A 112 -1.03 9.12 0.89
CA LYS A 112 0.04 8.16 1.20
C LYS A 112 1.40 8.63 0.68
N ASN A 113 1.45 9.08 -0.57
CA ASN A 113 2.68 9.61 -1.16
C ASN A 113 3.13 10.89 -0.46
N ALA A 114 2.19 11.77 -0.09
CA ALA A 114 2.48 12.99 0.65
C ALA A 114 3.23 12.73 1.97
N LEU A 115 2.88 11.63 2.68
CA LEU A 115 3.54 11.25 3.93
C LEU A 115 5.02 10.87 3.75
N THR A 116 5.41 10.34 2.59
CA THR A 116 6.78 9.84 2.36
C THR A 116 7.85 10.93 2.32
N THR A 117 7.49 12.19 2.32
CA THR A 117 8.36 13.36 2.09
C THR A 117 8.96 13.47 0.69
N LEU A 118 8.85 12.43 -0.13
CA LEU A 118 9.36 12.41 -1.51
C LEU A 118 8.43 13.21 -2.46
N PRO A 119 8.97 13.77 -3.54
CA PRO A 119 8.21 14.58 -4.49
C PRO A 119 7.38 13.70 -5.43
N MET A 120 6.26 13.21 -4.93
CA MET A 120 5.35 12.32 -5.68
C MET A 120 3.89 12.74 -5.48
N GLY A 121 3.18 12.90 -6.58
CA GLY A 121 1.73 13.05 -6.63
C GLY A 121 1.01 11.70 -6.45
N GLY A 122 -0.30 11.69 -6.73
CA GLY A 122 -1.13 10.48 -6.63
C GLY A 122 -1.71 10.04 -7.96
N ALA A 123 -1.67 8.75 -8.22
CA ALA A 123 -2.32 8.12 -9.37
C ALA A 123 -2.69 6.66 -9.08
N LYS A 124 -3.54 6.10 -9.93
CA LYS A 124 -3.81 4.67 -9.99
C LYS A 124 -4.23 4.28 -11.40
N GLY A 125 -3.90 3.06 -11.79
CA GLY A 125 -4.34 2.54 -13.09
C GLY A 125 -4.58 1.05 -13.04
N GLY A 126 -4.97 0.50 -14.18
CA GLY A 126 -5.19 -0.94 -14.31
C GLY A 126 -6.11 -1.33 -15.42
N SER A 127 -6.55 -2.57 -15.38
CA SER A 127 -7.46 -3.16 -16.35
C SER A 127 -8.29 -4.27 -15.71
N ASP A 128 -9.46 -4.55 -16.30
CA ASP A 128 -10.28 -5.74 -16.01
C ASP A 128 -9.66 -7.05 -16.52
N PHE A 129 -8.47 -7.00 -17.10
CA PHE A 129 -7.68 -8.18 -17.44
C PHE A 129 -7.31 -8.98 -16.18
N ASP A 130 -7.54 -10.29 -16.21
CA ASP A 130 -7.17 -11.20 -15.11
C ASP A 130 -5.99 -12.07 -15.56
N PRO A 131 -4.78 -11.92 -14.99
CA PRO A 131 -3.61 -12.71 -15.35
C PRO A 131 -3.66 -14.14 -14.81
N VAL A 132 -4.61 -14.46 -13.90
CA VAL A 132 -4.69 -15.80 -13.32
C VAL A 132 -5.03 -16.83 -14.39
N GLY A 133 -4.22 -17.87 -14.48
CA GLY A 133 -4.39 -18.95 -15.48
C GLY A 133 -3.98 -18.60 -16.92
N LYS A 134 -3.41 -17.41 -17.14
CA LYS A 134 -2.85 -17.02 -18.42
C LYS A 134 -1.39 -17.44 -18.56
N SER A 135 -0.97 -17.75 -19.80
CA SER A 135 0.43 -18.02 -20.10
C SER A 135 1.27 -16.74 -20.04
N ASP A 136 2.58 -16.89 -19.86
CA ASP A 136 3.52 -15.75 -19.94
C ASP A 136 3.45 -15.01 -21.27
N ALA A 137 3.19 -15.76 -22.36
CA ALA A 137 3.05 -15.20 -23.69
C ALA A 137 1.76 -14.36 -23.83
N GLU A 138 0.64 -14.81 -23.26
CA GLU A 138 -0.61 -14.05 -23.22
C GLU A 138 -0.44 -12.77 -22.40
N ILE A 139 0.15 -12.88 -21.20
CA ILE A 139 0.41 -11.73 -20.32
C ILE A 139 1.34 -10.72 -20.99
N MET A 140 2.38 -11.19 -21.69
CA MET A 140 3.27 -10.31 -22.44
C MET A 140 2.53 -9.56 -23.55
N ARG A 141 1.72 -10.25 -24.37
CA ARG A 141 0.92 -9.62 -25.42
C ARG A 141 -0.06 -8.60 -24.87
N PHE A 142 -0.73 -8.94 -23.75
CA PHE A 142 -1.61 -7.99 -23.07
C PHE A 142 -0.85 -6.76 -22.58
N CYS A 143 0.27 -6.92 -21.87
CA CYS A 143 1.10 -5.81 -21.39
C CYS A 143 1.59 -4.91 -22.52
N GLN A 144 1.97 -5.49 -23.65
CA GLN A 144 2.39 -4.74 -24.84
C GLN A 144 1.23 -3.92 -25.43
N ALA A 145 0.04 -4.53 -25.57
CA ALA A 145 -1.15 -3.85 -26.05
C ALA A 145 -1.62 -2.75 -25.07
N PHE A 146 -1.56 -2.99 -23.77
CA PHE A 146 -1.87 -2.01 -22.73
C PHE A 146 -0.92 -0.80 -22.78
N MET A 147 0.38 -1.06 -22.95
CA MET A 147 1.38 0.01 -23.01
C MET A 147 1.28 0.80 -24.32
N LEU A 148 0.84 0.20 -25.42
CA LEU A 148 0.61 0.89 -26.68
C LEU A 148 -0.39 2.07 -26.52
N GLU A 149 -1.37 1.91 -25.65
CA GLU A 149 -2.36 2.96 -25.35
C GLU A 149 -1.87 3.94 -24.27
N LEU A 150 -1.08 3.46 -23.29
CA LEU A 150 -0.69 4.24 -22.11
C LEU A 150 0.58 5.09 -22.32
N TRP A 151 1.50 4.70 -23.20
CA TRP A 151 2.87 5.23 -23.24
C TRP A 151 3.00 6.74 -23.38
N ASN A 152 2.08 7.40 -24.08
CA ASN A 152 2.09 8.86 -24.31
C ASN A 152 1.52 9.67 -23.15
N CYS A 153 0.95 9.00 -22.15
CA CYS A 153 0.38 9.62 -20.94
C CYS A 153 1.29 9.50 -19.73
N ILE A 154 2.42 8.79 -19.83
CA ILE A 154 3.36 8.50 -18.75
C ILE A 154 4.78 8.95 -19.08
N GLY A 155 5.58 9.14 -18.05
CA GLY A 155 6.98 9.54 -18.19
C GLY A 155 7.62 9.76 -16.83
N PRO A 156 8.98 9.78 -16.74
CA PRO A 156 9.69 9.87 -15.46
C PRO A 156 9.35 11.12 -14.64
N ASP A 157 9.04 12.23 -15.31
CA ASP A 157 8.70 13.51 -14.68
C ASP A 157 7.21 13.87 -14.81
N GLN A 158 6.40 13.01 -15.37
CA GLN A 158 4.97 13.23 -15.61
C GLN A 158 4.10 12.28 -14.79
N ASP A 159 4.25 10.97 -15.02
CA ASP A 159 3.45 9.93 -14.39
C ASP A 159 4.24 8.63 -14.37
N VAL A 160 4.47 8.07 -13.19
CA VAL A 160 5.33 6.91 -12.99
C VAL A 160 4.52 5.75 -12.39
N PRO A 161 3.97 4.85 -13.22
CA PRO A 161 3.29 3.65 -12.74
C PRO A 161 4.23 2.68 -12.03
N ALA A 162 3.63 1.81 -11.21
CA ALA A 162 4.30 0.73 -10.48
C ALA A 162 3.48 -0.55 -10.52
N GLY A 163 3.99 -1.63 -9.90
CA GLY A 163 3.21 -2.84 -9.67
C GLY A 163 2.13 -2.67 -8.59
N ASP A 164 1.11 -3.48 -8.68
CA ASP A 164 0.02 -3.66 -7.71
C ASP A 164 -0.55 -5.09 -7.91
N VAL A 165 -1.76 -5.39 -7.42
CA VAL A 165 -2.39 -6.71 -7.62
C VAL A 165 -2.39 -7.11 -9.09
N GLY A 166 -1.90 -8.30 -9.40
CA GLY A 166 -1.80 -8.84 -10.76
C GLY A 166 -0.70 -8.21 -11.64
N VAL A 167 0.12 -7.31 -11.08
CA VAL A 167 1.24 -6.67 -11.78
C VAL A 167 2.49 -6.76 -10.91
N GLY A 168 3.31 -7.74 -11.18
CA GLY A 168 4.61 -7.94 -10.53
C GLY A 168 5.80 -7.54 -11.41
N GLY A 169 6.98 -7.99 -11.03
CA GLY A 169 8.21 -7.69 -11.76
C GLY A 169 8.20 -8.18 -13.22
N ARG A 170 7.51 -9.31 -13.51
CA ARG A 170 7.33 -9.85 -14.86
C ARG A 170 6.53 -8.87 -15.74
N GLU A 171 5.35 -8.43 -15.28
CA GLU A 171 4.49 -7.50 -15.99
C GLU A 171 5.18 -6.14 -16.16
N ILE A 172 5.84 -5.63 -15.12
CA ILE A 172 6.65 -4.40 -15.20
C ILE A 172 7.75 -4.54 -16.27
N GLY A 173 8.38 -5.69 -16.36
CA GLY A 173 9.37 -5.96 -17.40
C GLY A 173 8.79 -5.86 -18.80
N PHE A 174 7.65 -6.51 -19.06
CA PHE A 174 6.96 -6.46 -20.35
C PHE A 174 6.47 -5.05 -20.72
N LEU A 175 5.91 -4.33 -19.74
CA LEU A 175 5.49 -2.93 -19.90
C LEU A 175 6.69 -2.01 -20.21
N ASN A 176 7.79 -2.15 -19.47
CA ASN A 176 9.00 -1.34 -19.67
C ASN A 176 9.64 -1.59 -21.04
N GLY A 177 9.74 -2.84 -21.45
CA GLY A 177 10.28 -3.21 -22.78
C GLY A 177 9.48 -2.58 -23.91
N MET A 178 8.15 -2.59 -23.83
CA MET A 178 7.29 -1.98 -24.84
C MET A 178 7.37 -0.45 -24.81
N TYR A 179 7.39 0.17 -23.63
CA TYR A 179 7.57 1.61 -23.51
C TYR A 179 8.87 2.09 -24.16
N THR A 180 9.99 1.43 -23.88
CA THR A 180 11.30 1.77 -24.46
C THR A 180 11.27 1.69 -26.00
N LYS A 181 10.55 0.70 -26.52
CA LYS A 181 10.37 0.52 -28.00
C LYS A 181 9.58 1.66 -28.63
N LEU A 182 8.49 2.10 -27.96
CA LEU A 182 7.61 3.17 -28.44
C LEU A 182 8.24 4.56 -28.29
N ALA A 183 8.79 4.86 -27.13
CA ALA A 183 9.41 6.13 -26.82
C ALA A 183 10.72 6.36 -27.57
N ARG A 184 11.38 5.30 -28.06
CA ARG A 184 12.70 5.34 -28.71
C ARG A 184 13.77 6.03 -27.86
N GLN A 185 13.59 5.99 -26.54
CA GLN A 185 14.48 6.55 -25.54
C GLN A 185 14.56 5.59 -24.37
N TYR A 186 15.73 5.49 -23.75
CA TYR A 186 15.90 4.68 -22.56
C TYR A 186 15.63 5.55 -21.33
N ASN A 187 14.36 5.55 -20.90
CA ASN A 187 13.89 6.26 -19.72
C ASN A 187 13.78 5.29 -18.55
N THR A 188 14.83 5.13 -17.75
CA THR A 188 14.85 4.24 -16.60
C THR A 188 13.76 4.58 -15.57
N GLY A 189 13.40 5.86 -15.44
CA GLY A 189 12.47 6.36 -14.43
C GLY A 189 10.98 6.21 -14.76
N VAL A 190 10.59 5.69 -15.92
CA VAL A 190 9.18 5.67 -16.37
C VAL A 190 8.28 4.73 -15.57
N LEU A 191 8.83 3.66 -15.01
CA LEU A 191 8.14 2.67 -14.19
C LEU A 191 8.98 2.34 -12.97
N THR A 192 8.36 1.94 -11.85
CA THR A 192 9.07 1.38 -10.70
C THR A 192 8.64 -0.05 -10.40
N GLY A 193 9.47 -0.77 -9.65
CA GLY A 193 9.33 -2.21 -9.44
C GLY A 193 10.00 -3.02 -10.55
N LYS A 194 10.94 -2.40 -11.26
CA LYS A 194 11.74 -3.04 -12.31
C LYS A 194 12.69 -4.09 -11.74
N GLY A 195 13.15 -4.99 -12.58
CA GLY A 195 14.27 -5.87 -12.28
C GLY A 195 15.58 -5.10 -12.10
N LEU A 196 16.48 -5.61 -11.27
CA LEU A 196 17.78 -4.98 -10.99
C LEU A 196 18.64 -4.77 -12.24
N THR A 197 18.46 -5.60 -13.27
CA THR A 197 19.22 -5.53 -14.52
C THR A 197 18.85 -4.37 -15.44
N PHE A 198 17.73 -3.68 -15.16
CA PHE A 198 17.25 -2.57 -15.99
C PHE A 198 16.68 -1.40 -15.17
N GLY A 199 17.35 -1.07 -14.08
CA GLY A 199 17.11 0.15 -13.30
C GLY A 199 16.18 -0.02 -12.09
N GLY A 200 15.93 -1.25 -11.64
CA GLY A 200 15.20 -1.51 -10.39
C GLY A 200 16.03 -1.22 -9.15
N SER A 201 15.35 -0.96 -8.03
CA SER A 201 15.99 -0.80 -6.72
C SER A 201 16.05 -2.11 -5.96
N ILE A 202 17.15 -2.34 -5.24
CA ILE A 202 17.26 -3.40 -4.25
C ILE A 202 16.25 -3.14 -3.09
N LEU A 203 15.92 -4.17 -2.32
CA LEU A 203 14.95 -4.17 -1.20
C LEU A 203 13.50 -3.86 -1.60
N ARG A 204 13.15 -3.79 -2.88
CA ARG A 204 11.79 -3.44 -3.29
C ARG A 204 10.74 -4.49 -2.88
N PRO A 205 10.99 -5.82 -3.00
CA PRO A 205 10.03 -6.85 -2.56
C PRO A 205 9.71 -6.81 -1.07
N GLU A 206 10.70 -6.53 -0.23
CA GLU A 206 10.61 -6.51 1.24
C GLU A 206 10.10 -5.19 1.80
N ALA A 207 10.22 -4.12 1.04
CA ALA A 207 10.12 -2.73 1.51
C ALA A 207 8.84 -2.42 2.29
N THR A 208 7.71 -3.00 1.90
CA THR A 208 6.45 -2.76 2.60
C THR A 208 6.51 -3.34 4.01
N GLY A 209 6.98 -4.57 4.15
CA GLY A 209 7.17 -5.23 5.44
C GLY A 209 8.24 -4.54 6.31
N PHE A 210 9.37 -4.19 5.73
CA PHE A 210 10.44 -3.47 6.43
C PHE A 210 9.94 -2.13 6.97
N GLY A 211 9.30 -1.33 6.11
CA GLY A 211 8.74 -0.05 6.51
C GLY A 211 7.69 -0.16 7.61
N ALA A 212 6.84 -1.19 7.54
CA ALA A 212 5.85 -1.43 8.57
C ALA A 212 6.47 -1.70 9.93
N LEU A 213 7.53 -2.47 9.98
CA LEU A 213 8.24 -2.75 11.24
C LEU A 213 8.98 -1.51 11.76
N TYR A 214 9.59 -0.70 10.92
CA TYR A 214 10.17 0.59 11.32
C TYR A 214 9.12 1.52 11.90
N PHE A 215 7.99 1.67 11.24
CA PHE A 215 6.89 2.48 11.77
C PHE A 215 6.39 1.94 13.11
N THR A 216 6.15 0.63 13.21
CA THR A 216 5.70 -0.03 14.45
C THR A 216 6.71 0.18 15.58
N GLN A 217 8.01 0.05 15.33
CA GLN A 217 9.06 0.32 16.32
C GLN A 217 8.98 1.77 16.85
N HIS A 218 8.85 2.77 15.97
CA HIS A 218 8.71 4.16 16.38
C HIS A 218 7.41 4.40 17.17
N LEU A 219 6.31 3.77 16.76
CA LEU A 219 5.04 3.82 17.49
C LEU A 219 5.19 3.26 18.91
N LEU A 220 5.85 2.11 19.06
CA LEU A 220 6.11 1.49 20.35
C LEU A 220 7.00 2.37 21.22
N HIS A 221 8.09 2.90 20.70
CA HIS A 221 8.98 3.82 21.44
C HIS A 221 8.23 5.06 21.92
N LYS A 222 7.35 5.64 21.09
CA LYS A 222 6.49 6.77 21.51
C LYS A 222 5.57 6.41 22.68
N ALA A 223 5.12 5.15 22.73
CA ALA A 223 4.30 4.61 23.83
C ALA A 223 5.13 4.11 25.02
N GLY A 224 6.44 4.33 25.06
CA GLY A 224 7.35 3.85 26.12
C GLY A 224 7.53 2.32 26.13
N LYS A 225 7.36 1.67 24.99
CA LYS A 225 7.45 0.22 24.81
C LYS A 225 8.56 -0.14 23.81
N ASP A 226 8.95 -1.41 23.80
CA ASP A 226 9.94 -1.96 22.84
C ASP A 226 9.35 -3.16 22.12
N ILE A 227 9.85 -3.41 20.91
CA ILE A 227 9.47 -4.57 20.08
C ILE A 227 10.25 -5.84 20.47
N VAL A 228 11.40 -5.69 21.12
CA VAL A 228 12.28 -6.82 21.50
C VAL A 228 11.53 -7.81 22.38
N GLY A 229 11.57 -9.08 21.97
CA GLY A 229 10.92 -10.19 22.66
C GLY A 229 9.40 -10.26 22.52
N LYS A 230 8.76 -9.31 21.86
CA LYS A 230 7.29 -9.29 21.66
C LYS A 230 6.82 -10.35 20.68
N LYS A 231 5.68 -10.95 20.96
CA LYS A 231 5.04 -11.93 20.08
C LYS A 231 4.24 -11.20 19.01
N VAL A 232 4.47 -11.57 17.76
CA VAL A 232 3.86 -10.95 16.57
C VAL A 232 3.05 -11.96 15.79
N ALA A 233 1.83 -11.60 15.38
CA ALA A 233 1.04 -12.33 14.41
C ALA A 233 1.03 -11.62 13.05
N LEU A 234 1.23 -12.39 11.97
CA LEU A 234 1.14 -11.93 10.59
C LEU A 234 0.02 -12.67 9.86
N SER A 235 -0.75 -11.98 9.04
CA SER A 235 -1.60 -12.64 8.06
C SER A 235 -0.89 -12.74 6.71
N GLY A 236 -1.13 -13.83 5.99
CA GLY A 236 -0.49 -14.11 4.71
C GLY A 236 0.97 -14.55 4.80
N PHE A 237 1.51 -14.93 3.65
CA PHE A 237 2.92 -15.30 3.47
C PHE A 237 3.47 -14.82 2.10
N GLY A 238 2.86 -13.76 1.55
CA GLY A 238 3.36 -13.04 0.38
C GLY A 238 4.54 -12.12 0.72
N ASN A 239 4.95 -11.28 -0.26
CA ASN A 239 6.09 -10.36 -0.10
C ASN A 239 6.00 -9.49 1.15
N VAL A 240 4.82 -8.99 1.46
CA VAL A 240 4.59 -8.09 2.60
C VAL A 240 4.83 -8.80 3.92
N ALA A 241 4.20 -9.96 4.12
CA ALA A 241 4.37 -10.77 5.32
C ALA A 241 5.80 -11.34 5.43
N TRP A 242 6.39 -11.74 4.32
CA TRP A 242 7.79 -12.20 4.25
C TRP A 242 8.76 -11.10 4.70
N GLY A 243 8.66 -9.89 4.13
CA GLY A 243 9.48 -8.75 4.56
C GLY A 243 9.23 -8.38 6.03
N ALA A 244 7.97 -8.41 6.49
CA ALA A 244 7.64 -8.17 7.89
C ALA A 244 8.27 -9.21 8.82
N ALA A 245 8.27 -10.49 8.44
CA ALA A 245 8.89 -11.57 9.22
C ALA A 245 10.41 -11.41 9.34
N ILE A 246 11.09 -11.04 8.23
CA ILE A 246 12.53 -10.74 8.25
C ILE A 246 12.80 -9.62 9.26
N LYS A 247 12.21 -8.45 9.06
CA LYS A 247 12.52 -7.26 9.84
C LYS A 247 12.09 -7.39 11.29
N ALA A 248 10.95 -8.05 11.58
CA ALA A 248 10.53 -8.36 12.96
C ALA A 248 11.59 -9.19 13.70
N THR A 249 12.13 -10.22 13.03
CA THR A 249 13.17 -11.09 13.60
C THR A 249 14.47 -10.31 13.80
N GLU A 250 14.90 -9.49 12.85
CA GLU A 250 16.09 -8.62 12.97
C GLU A 250 15.97 -7.64 14.14
N LEU A 251 14.77 -7.09 14.37
CA LEU A 251 14.49 -6.19 15.50
C LEU A 251 14.28 -6.92 16.83
N GLY A 252 14.44 -8.25 16.87
CA GLY A 252 14.35 -9.06 18.08
C GLY A 252 12.94 -9.44 18.52
N ALA A 253 11.92 -9.22 17.69
CA ALA A 253 10.57 -9.74 17.92
C ALA A 253 10.46 -11.23 17.59
N LYS A 254 9.39 -11.87 18.05
CA LYS A 254 9.08 -13.29 17.78
C LYS A 254 7.81 -13.39 16.94
N VAL A 255 7.94 -13.70 15.67
CA VAL A 255 6.77 -14.00 14.83
C VAL A 255 6.28 -15.39 15.18
N VAL A 256 5.18 -15.47 15.94
CA VAL A 256 4.65 -16.73 16.48
C VAL A 256 3.44 -17.25 15.72
N ALA A 257 2.88 -16.47 14.81
CA ALA A 257 1.74 -16.88 14.00
C ALA A 257 1.85 -16.33 12.58
N ILE A 258 1.59 -17.17 11.60
CA ILE A 258 1.32 -16.80 10.20
C ILE A 258 0.04 -17.47 9.74
N SER A 259 -0.80 -16.80 8.97
CA SER A 259 -2.03 -17.39 8.45
C SER A 259 -2.12 -17.37 6.93
N GLY A 260 -2.90 -18.27 6.38
CA GLY A 260 -3.25 -18.36 4.99
C GLY A 260 -4.77 -18.60 4.82
N PRO A 261 -5.25 -18.77 3.60
CA PRO A 261 -6.67 -19.08 3.35
C PRO A 261 -7.14 -20.38 3.98
N ASP A 262 -6.23 -21.32 4.20
CA ASP A 262 -6.50 -22.65 4.74
C ASP A 262 -6.48 -22.71 6.28
N GLY A 263 -5.86 -21.72 6.95
CA GLY A 263 -5.78 -21.72 8.41
C GLY A 263 -4.63 -20.89 8.98
N VAL A 264 -4.20 -21.23 10.18
CA VAL A 264 -3.08 -20.61 10.89
C VAL A 264 -2.00 -21.63 11.22
N CYS A 265 -0.75 -21.21 11.08
CA CYS A 265 0.42 -21.91 11.56
C CYS A 265 0.96 -21.20 12.81
N HIS A 266 0.84 -21.83 13.97
CA HIS A 266 1.40 -21.37 15.25
C HIS A 266 2.82 -21.87 15.40
N ILE A 267 3.75 -20.97 15.71
CA ILE A 267 5.20 -21.22 15.84
C ILE A 267 5.63 -20.74 17.23
N PRO A 268 5.46 -21.54 18.30
CA PRO A 268 5.65 -21.07 19.69
C PRO A 268 7.04 -20.50 19.99
N GLY A 269 8.07 -21.04 19.34
CA GLY A 269 9.46 -20.57 19.46
C GLY A 269 9.79 -19.31 18.67
N GLY A 270 8.87 -18.87 17.82
CA GLY A 270 9.09 -17.84 16.80
C GLY A 270 9.65 -18.41 15.49
N ILE A 271 9.36 -17.70 14.40
CA ILE A 271 9.84 -18.08 13.06
C ILE A 271 11.35 -18.04 12.99
N THR A 272 11.97 -19.02 12.33
CA THR A 272 13.43 -19.07 12.13
C THR A 272 13.82 -18.57 10.74
N PRO A 273 15.09 -18.17 10.50
CA PRO A 273 15.54 -17.78 9.15
C PRO A 273 15.24 -18.83 8.08
N GLU A 274 15.41 -20.11 8.37
CA GLU A 274 15.08 -21.20 7.45
C GLU A 274 13.57 -21.25 7.10
N MET A 275 12.71 -20.97 8.09
CA MET A 275 11.25 -20.88 7.85
C MET A 275 10.88 -19.64 7.04
N ILE A 276 11.59 -18.52 7.25
CA ILE A 276 11.40 -17.30 6.46
C ILE A 276 11.77 -17.56 4.99
N ASP A 277 12.90 -18.23 4.73
CA ASP A 277 13.30 -18.62 3.37
C ASP A 277 12.26 -19.56 2.74
N TYR A 278 11.68 -20.47 3.54
CA TYR A 278 10.65 -21.37 3.08
C TYR A 278 9.34 -20.67 2.68
N MET A 279 9.03 -19.49 3.25
CA MET A 279 7.88 -18.68 2.79
C MET A 279 7.97 -18.34 1.29
N LEU A 280 9.19 -18.15 0.75
CA LEU A 280 9.40 -17.93 -0.69
C LEU A 280 9.02 -19.17 -1.52
N VAL A 281 9.36 -20.37 -1.00
CA VAL A 281 8.99 -21.64 -1.64
C VAL A 281 7.47 -21.83 -1.62
N MET A 282 6.83 -21.59 -0.47
CA MET A 282 5.37 -21.66 -0.35
C MET A 282 4.68 -20.74 -1.34
N ARG A 283 5.17 -19.50 -1.49
CA ARG A 283 4.66 -18.53 -2.46
C ARG A 283 4.83 -19.01 -3.90
N ALA A 284 6.01 -19.51 -4.24
CA ALA A 284 6.32 -19.99 -5.59
C ALA A 284 5.51 -21.24 -5.98
N SER A 285 5.05 -22.03 -5.00
CA SER A 285 4.22 -23.22 -5.23
C SER A 285 2.84 -22.91 -5.81
N ASN A 286 2.35 -21.68 -5.68
CA ASN A 286 0.99 -21.24 -6.05
C ASN A 286 -0.15 -22.06 -5.40
N ARG A 287 0.15 -22.92 -4.42
CA ARG A 287 -0.86 -23.71 -3.69
C ARG A 287 -1.65 -22.87 -2.70
N ASN A 288 -1.08 -21.76 -2.27
CA ASN A 288 -1.66 -20.82 -1.32
C ASN A 288 -2.10 -21.46 0.01
N MET A 289 -1.28 -22.39 0.54
CA MET A 289 -1.56 -23.16 1.76
C MET A 289 -0.49 -22.87 2.82
N VAL A 290 -0.93 -22.32 3.98
CA VAL A 290 -0.01 -22.09 5.12
C VAL A 290 0.34 -23.40 5.84
N LYS A 291 -0.47 -24.44 5.67
CA LYS A 291 -0.20 -25.80 6.16
C LYS A 291 1.17 -26.33 5.72
N ASP A 292 1.64 -25.94 4.54
CA ASP A 292 2.95 -26.36 4.03
C ASP A 292 4.10 -26.03 5.00
N MET A 293 3.96 -24.94 5.79
CA MET A 293 4.94 -24.59 6.83
C MET A 293 5.03 -25.66 7.93
N SER A 294 3.88 -26.11 8.43
CA SER A 294 3.87 -27.16 9.46
C SER A 294 4.26 -28.54 8.91
N ASP A 295 3.92 -28.84 7.67
CA ASP A 295 4.34 -30.08 7.02
C ASP A 295 5.87 -30.15 6.85
N LYS A 296 6.50 -29.00 6.58
CA LYS A 296 7.97 -28.90 6.46
C LYS A 296 8.69 -28.89 7.81
N PHE A 297 8.09 -28.27 8.83
CA PHE A 297 8.68 -28.06 10.15
C PHE A 297 7.77 -28.58 11.28
N PRO A 298 7.42 -29.89 11.31
CA PRO A 298 6.40 -30.42 12.22
C PRO A 298 6.77 -30.27 13.70
N GLU A 299 8.07 -30.23 14.03
CA GLU A 299 8.55 -30.06 15.42
C GLU A 299 8.49 -28.60 15.91
N LYS A 300 8.34 -27.62 14.99
CA LYS A 300 8.39 -26.19 15.32
C LYS A 300 7.08 -25.46 15.09
N ALA A 301 6.23 -25.99 14.21
CA ALA A 301 5.04 -25.32 13.72
C ALA A 301 3.81 -26.22 13.80
N GLN A 302 2.71 -25.68 14.31
CA GLN A 302 1.44 -26.39 14.53
C GLN A 302 0.37 -25.72 13.66
N PHE A 303 -0.25 -26.49 12.75
CA PHE A 303 -1.30 -26.00 11.89
C PHE A 303 -2.69 -26.21 12.52
N THR A 304 -3.54 -25.19 12.41
CA THR A 304 -4.98 -25.27 12.76
C THR A 304 -5.80 -24.78 11.57
N ALA A 305 -6.60 -25.67 11.00
CA ALA A 305 -7.44 -25.38 9.85
C ALA A 305 -8.53 -24.36 10.17
N GLY A 306 -8.83 -23.46 9.21
CA GLY A 306 -9.94 -22.52 9.27
C GLY A 306 -9.84 -21.43 10.34
N LYS A 307 -8.72 -21.37 11.09
CA LYS A 307 -8.45 -20.30 12.06
C LYS A 307 -7.57 -19.21 11.44
N LYS A 308 -7.73 -17.99 11.91
CA LYS A 308 -6.87 -16.85 11.53
C LYS A 308 -5.70 -16.69 12.50
N ALA A 309 -4.68 -15.92 12.11
CA ALA A 309 -3.56 -15.58 12.99
C ALA A 309 -4.01 -14.89 14.30
N TRP A 310 -5.16 -14.28 14.29
CA TRP A 310 -5.78 -13.53 15.39
C TRP A 310 -6.21 -14.40 16.56
N SER A 311 -6.38 -15.70 16.35
CA SER A 311 -6.71 -16.67 17.40
C SER A 311 -5.50 -17.06 18.29
N ILE A 312 -4.31 -16.65 17.92
CA ILE A 312 -3.08 -16.95 18.68
C ILE A 312 -2.76 -15.78 19.62
N PRO A 313 -2.49 -16.03 20.93
CA PRO A 313 -2.10 -14.98 21.87
C PRO A 313 -0.81 -14.28 21.47
N VAL A 314 -0.90 -12.97 21.17
CA VAL A 314 0.22 -12.14 20.70
C VAL A 314 0.17 -10.75 21.33
N ASP A 315 1.30 -10.06 21.32
CA ASP A 315 1.42 -8.66 21.74
C ASP A 315 1.01 -7.71 20.62
N ILE A 316 1.38 -8.04 19.37
CA ILE A 316 1.28 -7.18 18.18
C ILE A 316 0.63 -7.97 17.05
N ALA A 317 -0.39 -7.38 16.42
CA ALA A 317 -1.05 -7.91 15.22
C ALA A 317 -0.69 -7.05 14.00
N LEU A 318 -0.25 -7.70 12.92
CA LEU A 318 0.11 -7.06 11.66
C LEU A 318 -0.69 -7.68 10.50
N PRO A 319 -1.85 -7.13 10.15
CA PRO A 319 -2.58 -7.55 8.95
C PRO A 319 -1.78 -7.27 7.68
N CYS A 320 -1.33 -8.33 6.97
CA CYS A 320 -0.43 -8.24 5.82
C CYS A 320 -1.02 -8.79 4.51
N ALA A 321 -2.23 -9.37 4.53
CA ALA A 321 -2.75 -10.13 3.40
C ALA A 321 -3.65 -9.29 2.48
N PHE A 322 -4.85 -8.91 2.93
CA PHE A 322 -5.81 -8.23 2.06
C PHE A 322 -6.71 -7.25 2.82
N GLN A 323 -7.50 -6.52 2.05
CA GLN A 323 -8.43 -5.51 2.57
C GLN A 323 -9.55 -6.16 3.41
N ASN A 324 -9.91 -5.49 4.53
CA ASN A 324 -11.00 -5.87 5.44
C ASN A 324 -10.89 -7.31 6.01
N GLU A 325 -9.67 -7.83 6.13
CA GLU A 325 -9.43 -9.19 6.64
C GLU A 325 -9.68 -9.35 8.13
N LEU A 326 -9.50 -8.27 8.91
CA LEU A 326 -9.69 -8.25 10.35
C LEU A 326 -11.05 -7.61 10.70
N SER A 327 -11.97 -8.44 11.16
CA SER A 327 -13.33 -8.03 11.56
C SER A 327 -13.37 -7.53 13.01
N GLU A 328 -14.52 -6.99 13.45
CA GLU A 328 -14.73 -6.60 14.85
C GLU A 328 -14.59 -7.80 15.81
N ASP A 329 -15.08 -8.97 15.41
CA ASP A 329 -14.96 -10.19 16.23
C ASP A 329 -13.51 -10.65 16.35
N ASP A 330 -12.73 -10.55 15.27
CA ASP A 330 -11.28 -10.79 15.29
C ASP A 330 -10.58 -9.80 16.24
N ALA A 331 -10.99 -8.51 16.25
CA ALA A 331 -10.44 -7.51 17.14
C ALA A 331 -10.75 -7.81 18.62
N LYS A 332 -11.97 -8.25 18.91
CA LYS A 332 -12.37 -8.71 20.25
C LYS A 332 -11.54 -9.91 20.72
N GLU A 333 -11.34 -10.89 19.83
CA GLU A 333 -10.51 -12.07 20.11
C GLU A 333 -9.04 -11.68 20.39
N LEU A 334 -8.45 -10.81 19.56
CA LEU A 334 -7.09 -10.30 19.76
C LEU A 334 -6.92 -9.61 21.12
N VAL A 335 -7.83 -8.72 21.47
CA VAL A 335 -7.75 -7.97 22.75
C VAL A 335 -7.94 -8.91 23.94
N ALA A 336 -8.90 -9.84 23.87
CA ALA A 336 -9.10 -10.86 24.89
C ALA A 336 -7.87 -11.76 25.09
N ASN A 337 -7.11 -12.00 24.03
CA ASN A 337 -5.86 -12.77 24.02
C ASN A 337 -4.62 -11.96 24.41
N GLY A 338 -4.79 -10.67 24.81
CA GLY A 338 -3.71 -9.83 25.31
C GLY A 338 -3.00 -8.97 24.26
N CYS A 339 -3.49 -8.88 23.04
CA CYS A 339 -2.96 -7.98 22.03
C CYS A 339 -3.22 -6.51 22.43
N TRP A 340 -2.19 -5.67 22.36
CA TRP A 340 -2.26 -4.27 22.69
C TRP A 340 -1.74 -3.33 21.59
N CYS A 341 -1.36 -3.89 20.44
CA CYS A 341 -0.93 -3.12 19.28
C CYS A 341 -1.39 -3.79 17.97
N CYS A 342 -2.01 -3.02 17.09
CA CYS A 342 -2.37 -3.44 15.74
C CYS A 342 -1.91 -2.38 14.74
N CYS A 343 -1.04 -2.74 13.79
CA CYS A 343 -0.57 -1.88 12.72
C CYS A 343 -0.94 -2.50 11.37
N GLU A 344 -1.77 -1.83 10.58
CA GLU A 344 -2.18 -2.32 9.26
C GLU A 344 -1.01 -2.30 8.28
N VAL A 345 -0.64 -3.45 7.75
CA VAL A 345 0.38 -3.54 6.69
C VAL A 345 -0.26 -3.69 5.32
N SER A 346 -1.40 -4.35 5.22
CA SER A 346 -2.24 -4.32 4.02
C SER A 346 -2.99 -2.97 3.89
N ASN A 347 -3.47 -2.65 2.70
CA ASN A 347 -4.32 -1.47 2.52
C ASN A 347 -5.70 -1.74 3.14
N MET A 348 -6.10 -0.93 4.12
CA MET A 348 -7.37 -1.08 4.87
C MET A 348 -7.56 -2.53 5.37
N GLY A 349 -6.58 -3.07 6.09
CA GLY A 349 -6.59 -4.45 6.59
C GLY A 349 -7.69 -4.73 7.60
N CYS A 350 -8.09 -3.72 8.38
CA CYS A 350 -9.14 -3.81 9.38
C CYS A 350 -10.47 -3.24 8.87
N GLN A 351 -11.57 -3.85 9.27
CA GLN A 351 -12.89 -3.27 9.05
C GLN A 351 -13.10 -2.04 9.94
N PRO A 352 -13.91 -1.04 9.55
CA PRO A 352 -14.14 0.17 10.35
C PRO A 352 -14.59 -0.12 11.80
N ALA A 353 -15.42 -1.14 11.99
CA ALA A 353 -15.84 -1.57 13.32
C ALA A 353 -14.69 -2.10 14.19
N ALA A 354 -13.73 -2.81 13.58
CA ALA A 354 -12.52 -3.28 14.28
C ALA A 354 -11.62 -2.11 14.67
N ILE A 355 -11.43 -1.12 13.80
CA ILE A 355 -10.66 0.10 14.08
C ILE A 355 -11.28 0.85 15.25
N HIS A 356 -12.60 1.06 15.22
CA HIS A 356 -13.33 1.70 16.31
C HIS A 356 -13.18 0.94 17.63
N TYR A 357 -13.26 -0.40 17.58
CA TYR A 357 -13.06 -1.24 18.75
C TYR A 357 -11.65 -1.06 19.34
N PHE A 358 -10.61 -1.09 18.52
CA PHE A 358 -9.24 -0.86 18.99
C PHE A 358 -9.06 0.52 19.64
N GLN A 359 -9.54 1.58 19.00
CA GLN A 359 -9.42 2.95 19.50
C GLN A 359 -10.14 3.13 20.85
N THR A 360 -11.35 2.54 21.00
CA THR A 360 -12.14 2.66 22.25
C THR A 360 -11.64 1.78 23.38
N HIS A 361 -10.80 0.78 23.11
CA HIS A 361 -10.25 -0.14 24.12
C HIS A 361 -8.76 0.12 24.41
N GLY A 362 -8.23 1.28 24.00
CA GLY A 362 -6.86 1.68 24.33
C GLY A 362 -5.76 0.88 23.64
N ILE A 363 -6.08 0.23 22.53
CA ILE A 363 -5.11 -0.50 21.69
C ILE A 363 -4.37 0.50 20.82
N LEU A 364 -3.05 0.40 20.77
CA LEU A 364 -2.24 1.18 19.84
C LEU A 364 -2.57 0.75 18.41
N PHE A 365 -3.24 1.61 17.67
CA PHE A 365 -3.65 1.34 16.29
C PHE A 365 -3.01 2.33 15.32
N ALA A 366 -2.52 1.83 14.17
CA ALA A 366 -2.02 2.68 13.08
C ALA A 366 -2.53 2.22 11.72
N PRO A 367 -2.96 3.17 10.84
CA PRO A 367 -3.60 2.88 9.58
C PRO A 367 -2.60 2.49 8.48
N GLY A 368 -3.06 1.68 7.54
CA GLY A 368 -2.25 1.16 6.44
C GLY A 368 -1.55 2.24 5.62
N LYS A 369 -2.19 3.37 5.33
CA LYS A 369 -1.59 4.45 4.53
C LYS A 369 -0.29 5.01 5.13
N ALA A 370 -0.11 4.96 6.44
CA ALA A 370 1.11 5.35 7.13
C ALA A 370 2.07 4.16 7.28
N VAL A 371 1.56 3.03 7.80
CA VAL A 371 2.37 1.86 8.14
C VAL A 371 2.98 1.19 6.90
N ASN A 372 2.22 1.03 5.82
CA ASN A 372 2.66 0.32 4.61
C ASN A 372 3.31 1.22 3.55
N ALA A 373 3.61 2.46 3.89
CA ALA A 373 4.23 3.41 2.97
C ALA A 373 5.65 3.00 2.51
N GLY A 374 6.29 2.02 3.15
CA GLY A 374 7.61 1.53 2.79
C GLY A 374 7.74 1.11 1.33
N GLY A 375 6.71 0.45 0.79
CA GLY A 375 6.70 0.04 -0.62
C GLY A 375 6.74 1.21 -1.60
N VAL A 376 5.93 2.25 -1.37
CA VAL A 376 5.96 3.45 -2.23
C VAL A 376 7.15 4.33 -1.94
N ALA A 377 7.64 4.38 -0.70
CA ALA A 377 8.88 5.07 -0.35
C ALA A 377 10.06 4.49 -1.15
N THR A 378 10.24 3.17 -1.15
CA THR A 378 11.30 2.53 -1.95
C THR A 378 11.08 2.72 -3.45
N SER A 379 9.83 2.78 -3.92
CA SER A 379 9.57 3.18 -5.31
C SER A 379 10.03 4.61 -5.62
N GLY A 380 9.84 5.55 -4.70
CA GLY A 380 10.38 6.90 -4.84
C GLY A 380 11.91 6.96 -4.79
N LEU A 381 12.53 6.11 -3.94
CA LEU A 381 13.98 5.94 -3.94
C LEU A 381 14.50 5.34 -5.26
N GLU A 382 13.75 4.41 -5.86
CA GLU A 382 14.03 3.89 -7.22
C GLU A 382 13.99 5.02 -8.26
N MET A 383 12.99 5.91 -8.18
CA MET A 383 12.93 7.10 -9.06
C MET A 383 14.16 7.99 -8.89
N SER A 384 14.60 8.25 -7.65
CA SER A 384 15.80 9.03 -7.37
C SER A 384 17.05 8.39 -7.96
N GLN A 385 17.27 7.11 -7.75
CA GLN A 385 18.37 6.35 -8.34
C GLN A 385 18.35 6.43 -9.88
N ASN A 386 17.15 6.32 -10.48
CA ASN A 386 17.01 6.40 -11.93
C ASN A 386 17.31 7.81 -12.47
N ALA A 387 16.94 8.87 -11.76
CA ALA A 387 17.23 10.25 -12.14
C ALA A 387 18.72 10.57 -12.02
N GLU A 388 19.41 9.99 -11.04
CA GLU A 388 20.86 10.12 -10.85
C GLU A 388 21.66 9.18 -11.77
N HIS A 389 21.01 8.23 -12.44
CA HIS A 389 21.63 7.16 -13.24
C HIS A 389 22.62 6.27 -12.45
N ILE A 390 22.35 6.06 -11.17
CA ILE A 390 23.14 5.21 -10.27
C ILE A 390 22.27 4.20 -9.55
N SER A 391 22.90 3.19 -8.97
CA SER A 391 22.25 2.24 -8.06
C SER A 391 22.87 2.34 -6.68
N TRP A 392 22.03 2.41 -5.65
CA TRP A 392 22.45 2.38 -4.25
C TRP A 392 22.54 0.95 -3.76
N ASP A 393 23.39 0.71 -2.75
CA ASP A 393 23.48 -0.59 -2.11
C ASP A 393 22.30 -0.82 -1.12
N ALA A 394 22.21 -2.07 -0.60
CA ALA A 394 21.12 -2.45 0.29
C ALA A 394 21.09 -1.63 1.58
N LYS A 395 22.26 -1.28 2.13
CA LYS A 395 22.38 -0.51 3.35
C LYS A 395 21.89 0.92 3.14
N GLU A 396 22.30 1.55 2.06
CA GLU A 396 21.88 2.90 1.73
C GLU A 396 20.37 3.01 1.51
N VAL A 397 19.76 2.05 0.79
CA VAL A 397 18.32 2.00 0.59
C VAL A 397 17.58 1.78 1.92
N ASP A 398 18.06 0.87 2.77
CA ASP A 398 17.44 0.55 4.06
C ASP A 398 17.51 1.74 5.04
N GLU A 399 18.65 2.44 5.12
CA GLU A 399 18.80 3.64 5.95
C GLU A 399 17.87 4.77 5.50
N LYS A 400 17.74 5.01 4.20
CA LYS A 400 16.78 5.98 3.64
C LYS A 400 15.33 5.58 3.91
N LEU A 401 15.00 4.30 3.75
CA LEU A 401 13.68 3.77 4.07
C LEU A 401 13.34 3.97 5.56
N HIS A 402 14.26 3.62 6.45
CA HIS A 402 14.08 3.82 7.90
C HIS A 402 13.84 5.31 8.23
N PHE A 403 14.65 6.22 7.66
CA PHE A 403 14.47 7.66 7.84
C PHE A 403 13.10 8.15 7.38
N ILE A 404 12.62 7.69 6.20
CA ILE A 404 11.30 8.05 5.68
C ILE A 404 10.20 7.53 6.63
N MET A 405 10.26 6.29 7.07
CA MET A 405 9.25 5.72 7.97
C MET A 405 9.21 6.41 9.34
N LYS A 406 10.37 6.81 9.86
CA LYS A 406 10.48 7.65 11.05
C LYS A 406 9.77 9.01 10.84
N SER A 407 10.06 9.65 9.71
CA SER A 407 9.45 10.94 9.37
C SER A 407 7.93 10.84 9.22
N ILE A 408 7.42 9.75 8.62
CA ILE A 408 5.97 9.48 8.54
C ILE A 408 5.37 9.37 9.94
N HIS A 409 6.00 8.61 10.82
CA HIS A 409 5.55 8.46 12.20
C HIS A 409 5.51 9.81 12.93
N GLU A 410 6.58 10.61 12.83
CA GLU A 410 6.66 11.94 13.45
C GLU A 410 5.55 12.88 12.95
N GLN A 411 5.23 12.84 11.65
CA GLN A 411 4.11 13.62 11.09
C GLN A 411 2.76 13.14 11.65
N CYS A 412 2.54 11.83 11.74
CA CYS A 412 1.33 11.28 12.36
C CYS A 412 1.19 11.72 13.82
N VAL A 413 2.27 11.69 14.60
CA VAL A 413 2.28 12.17 16.00
C VAL A 413 1.97 13.66 16.06
N LYS A 414 2.63 14.48 15.24
CA LYS A 414 2.44 15.94 15.22
C LYS A 414 0.98 16.35 15.04
N TYR A 415 0.26 15.68 14.15
CA TYR A 415 -1.12 16.03 13.81
C TYR A 415 -2.18 15.16 14.51
N GLY A 416 -1.77 14.03 15.11
CA GLY A 416 -2.68 13.09 15.76
C GLY A 416 -2.71 13.17 17.29
N THR A 417 -1.77 13.93 17.91
CA THR A 417 -1.72 14.03 19.39
C THR A 417 -2.98 14.71 19.92
N GLN A 418 -3.67 14.01 20.82
CA GLN A 418 -4.87 14.45 21.47
C GLN A 418 -4.55 15.26 22.77
N PRO A 419 -5.51 16.01 23.33
CA PRO A 419 -5.28 16.79 24.56
C PRO A 419 -4.84 15.95 25.78
N ASP A 420 -5.19 14.67 25.82
CA ASP A 420 -4.80 13.72 26.88
C ASP A 420 -3.39 13.12 26.67
N GLY A 421 -2.71 13.49 25.57
CA GLY A 421 -1.38 13.00 25.22
C GLY A 421 -1.37 11.70 24.41
N THR A 422 -2.51 11.06 24.18
CA THR A 422 -2.64 9.92 23.28
C THR A 422 -2.48 10.34 21.81
N VAL A 423 -2.22 9.40 20.92
CA VAL A 423 -2.05 9.69 19.49
C VAL A 423 -3.09 8.94 18.68
N ASP A 424 -3.97 9.68 18.00
CA ASP A 424 -4.82 9.15 16.94
C ASP A 424 -4.04 9.13 15.61
N TYR A 425 -3.46 7.99 15.30
CA TYR A 425 -2.65 7.82 14.08
C TYR A 425 -3.48 7.88 12.79
N VAL A 426 -4.78 7.56 12.84
CA VAL A 426 -5.69 7.67 11.68
C VAL A 426 -5.88 9.13 11.32
N LYS A 427 -6.31 9.94 12.30
CA LYS A 427 -6.47 11.40 12.16
C LYS A 427 -5.14 12.05 11.78
N GLY A 428 -4.05 11.67 12.47
CA GLY A 428 -2.71 12.18 12.22
C GLY A 428 -2.22 11.97 10.79
N ALA A 429 -2.40 10.77 10.25
CA ALA A 429 -2.00 10.46 8.87
C ALA A 429 -2.82 11.24 7.83
N ASN A 430 -4.15 11.32 8.02
CA ASN A 430 -5.03 12.05 7.11
C ASN A 430 -4.70 13.55 7.10
N ILE A 431 -4.56 14.17 8.26
CA ILE A 431 -4.24 15.60 8.37
C ILE A 431 -2.84 15.89 7.83
N ALA A 432 -1.82 15.09 8.17
CA ALA A 432 -0.46 15.31 7.69
C ALA A 432 -0.38 15.27 6.15
N GLY A 433 -1.00 14.26 5.53
CA GLY A 433 -1.08 14.14 4.08
C GLY A 433 -1.83 15.31 3.45
N PHE A 434 -3.00 15.65 3.99
CA PHE A 434 -3.81 16.77 3.53
C PHE A 434 -3.05 18.09 3.59
N MET A 435 -2.49 18.46 4.73
CA MET A 435 -1.80 19.74 4.92
C MET A 435 -0.66 19.94 3.93
N LYS A 436 0.08 18.88 3.63
CA LYS A 436 1.18 18.95 2.65
C LYS A 436 0.66 19.21 1.23
N VAL A 437 -0.37 18.47 0.80
CA VAL A 437 -0.98 18.64 -0.53
C VAL A 437 -1.68 19.99 -0.65
N ALA A 438 -2.49 20.38 0.35
CA ALA A 438 -3.23 21.64 0.37
C ALA A 438 -2.32 22.86 0.29
N ASN A 439 -1.22 22.87 1.06
CA ASN A 439 -0.24 23.96 1.00
C ASN A 439 0.46 24.04 -0.37
N ALA A 440 0.82 22.90 -0.97
CA ALA A 440 1.39 22.88 -2.31
C ALA A 440 0.40 23.41 -3.36
N MET A 441 -0.86 22.97 -3.32
CA MET A 441 -1.91 23.47 -4.20
C MET A 441 -2.18 24.96 -4.02
N LEU A 442 -2.11 25.47 -2.77
CA LEU A 442 -2.28 26.90 -2.48
C LEU A 442 -1.14 27.73 -3.05
N GLN A 443 0.13 27.28 -2.84
CA GLN A 443 1.34 28.00 -3.31
C GLN A 443 1.46 28.00 -4.83
N GLN A 444 1.01 26.95 -5.51
CA GLN A 444 1.01 26.86 -6.97
C GLN A 444 -0.16 27.65 -7.62
N GLY A 445 -1.13 28.09 -6.84
CA GLY A 445 -2.23 28.90 -7.31
C GLY A 445 -3.38 28.08 -7.91
N ILE A 446 -4.14 28.73 -8.78
CA ILE A 446 -5.29 28.12 -9.48
C ILE A 446 -4.86 27.80 -10.90
N ILE A 447 -4.60 26.53 -11.14
CA ILE A 447 -4.15 25.97 -12.43
C ILE A 447 -5.16 24.94 -12.94
#